data_84ee1b8cfc7ae0f71c0d20ad736ba803
#
_entry.id   84ee1b8cfc7ae0f71c0d20ad736ba803
#
_cell.length_a   1.000
_cell.length_b   1.000
_cell.length_c   1.000
_cell.angle_alpha   90.00
_cell.angle_beta   90.00
_cell.angle_gamma   90.00
#
_symmetry.space_group_name_H-M   'P 1'
#
loop_
_entity.id
_entity.type
_entity.pdbx_description
1 polymer ?
#
loop_
_entity_poly.entity_id
_entity_poly.type
_entity_poly.pdbx_seq_one_letter_code
_entity_poly.pdbx_strand_id
1 'polypeptide(L)'
;MKIGFIGLGNMGAPMARNLIKAGHDLLGFDVAPTNVEDITQDTIATIAGECKIIFSMLPDGNILRNVYEELIPLCSPKTILVDCSTVDVESALHVSKEAEKNSIVVMDAPVSGGVVGAENGTLTFMVGGEKDAYDKIEPFFSIMGQKSVLCGGPGTGQSAKICNNMILGISMIGVCEAFNLAQKLNLNWDRLFDVVSTSSGSCWSVNTYCPAPAVGPESPADRDYKPGFAADLMLKDLKLSQEAARAVSAPTELGKLATEIYETFISEGGKGMDFSAILPYLAKK
;
A
#
# COMPACT_ATOMS: atom_id res chain seq x y z
N MET A 1 11.69 -17.55 -15.79
CA MET A 1 12.30 -16.25 -16.15
C MET A 1 12.98 -15.72 -14.93
N LYS A 2 14.14 -15.05 -15.07
CA LYS A 2 14.84 -14.45 -13.94
C LYS A 2 14.29 -13.05 -13.66
N ILE A 3 13.87 -12.81 -12.43
CA ILE A 3 13.22 -11.58 -11.95
C ILE A 3 14.00 -11.03 -10.76
N GLY A 4 14.22 -9.73 -10.72
CA GLY A 4 14.76 -9.04 -9.55
C GLY A 4 13.68 -8.60 -8.59
N PHE A 5 13.94 -8.67 -7.28
CA PHE A 5 13.06 -8.12 -6.26
C PHE A 5 13.86 -7.37 -5.18
N ILE A 6 13.62 -6.08 -5.04
CA ILE A 6 14.32 -5.20 -4.10
C ILE A 6 13.37 -4.78 -2.97
N GLY A 7 13.76 -5.07 -1.73
CA GLY A 7 12.91 -4.88 -0.56
C GLY A 7 12.10 -6.13 -0.24
N LEU A 8 12.60 -6.95 0.69
CA LEU A 8 12.04 -8.26 1.10
C LEU A 8 11.47 -8.22 2.51
N GLY A 9 10.91 -7.08 2.88
CA GLY A 9 10.18 -6.90 4.14
C GLY A 9 8.80 -7.58 4.15
N ASN A 10 7.93 -7.14 5.08
CA ASN A 10 6.61 -7.75 5.33
C ASN A 10 5.71 -7.88 4.09
N MET A 11 5.85 -6.99 3.12
CA MET A 11 5.07 -7.02 1.88
C MET A 11 5.85 -7.68 0.74
N GLY A 12 7.13 -7.28 0.54
CA GLY A 12 7.91 -7.73 -0.60
C GLY A 12 8.24 -9.23 -0.55
N ALA A 13 8.57 -9.78 0.61
CA ALA A 13 8.88 -11.20 0.75
C ALA A 13 7.72 -12.12 0.33
N PRO A 14 6.47 -11.95 0.79
CA PRO A 14 5.35 -12.77 0.31
C PRO A 14 5.03 -12.55 -1.17
N MET A 15 5.16 -11.32 -1.70
CA MET A 15 5.01 -11.05 -3.13
C MET A 15 6.03 -11.83 -3.95
N ALA A 16 7.31 -11.77 -3.55
CA ALA A 16 8.40 -12.52 -4.17
C ALA A 16 8.17 -14.03 -4.15
N ARG A 17 7.71 -14.59 -3.01
CA ARG A 17 7.36 -16.01 -2.90
C ARG A 17 6.25 -16.44 -3.87
N ASN A 18 5.27 -15.59 -4.13
CA ASN A 18 4.23 -15.92 -5.11
C ASN A 18 4.80 -16.05 -6.52
N LEU A 19 5.76 -15.20 -6.90
CA LEU A 19 6.46 -15.32 -8.18
C LEU A 19 7.28 -16.62 -8.26
N ILE A 20 7.96 -17.03 -7.18
CA ILE A 20 8.69 -18.30 -7.09
C ILE A 20 7.74 -19.47 -7.24
N LYS A 21 6.62 -19.48 -6.51
CA LYS A 21 5.57 -20.53 -6.61
C LYS A 21 5.01 -20.68 -8.03
N ALA A 22 5.00 -19.59 -8.80
CA ALA A 22 4.61 -19.60 -10.21
C ALA A 22 5.73 -20.06 -11.15
N GLY A 23 6.90 -20.49 -10.64
CA GLY A 23 8.00 -21.06 -11.43
C GLY A 23 8.98 -20.03 -11.97
N HIS A 24 9.05 -18.82 -11.38
CA HIS A 24 10.06 -17.83 -11.72
C HIS A 24 11.31 -18.01 -10.84
N ASP A 25 12.48 -17.72 -11.43
CA ASP A 25 13.76 -17.67 -10.73
C ASP A 25 13.98 -16.23 -10.21
N LEU A 26 14.18 -16.07 -8.91
CA LEU A 26 14.27 -14.75 -8.27
C LEU A 26 15.66 -14.47 -7.71
N LEU A 27 16.16 -13.28 -8.03
CA LEU A 27 17.25 -12.63 -7.32
C LEU A 27 16.67 -11.52 -6.43
N GLY A 28 17.00 -11.56 -5.14
CA GLY A 28 16.49 -10.61 -4.17
C GLY A 28 17.58 -9.75 -3.54
N PHE A 29 17.22 -8.53 -3.13
CA PHE A 29 18.06 -7.65 -2.34
C PHE A 29 17.25 -7.01 -1.21
N ASP A 30 17.82 -6.99 -0.03
CA ASP A 30 17.35 -6.18 1.11
C ASP A 30 18.58 -5.72 1.92
N VAL A 31 18.48 -4.55 2.54
CA VAL A 31 19.54 -4.03 3.44
C VAL A 31 19.58 -4.77 4.78
N ALA A 32 18.45 -5.36 5.19
CA ALA A 32 18.36 -6.21 6.36
C ALA A 32 18.57 -7.70 5.99
N PRO A 33 19.19 -8.52 6.85
CA PRO A 33 19.22 -9.95 6.64
C PRO A 33 17.78 -10.49 6.58
N THR A 34 17.40 -11.05 5.45
CA THR A 34 16.07 -11.64 5.27
C THR A 34 16.22 -13.16 5.20
N ASN A 35 15.48 -13.88 6.04
CA ASN A 35 15.37 -15.34 5.99
C ASN A 35 14.24 -15.75 5.04
N VAL A 36 14.36 -15.40 3.76
CA VAL A 36 13.43 -15.88 2.74
C VAL A 36 14.10 -17.08 2.08
N GLU A 37 13.77 -18.28 2.55
CA GLU A 37 14.47 -19.54 2.24
C GLU A 37 14.61 -19.84 0.73
N ASP A 38 13.70 -19.33 -0.10
CA ASP A 38 13.65 -19.63 -1.54
C ASP A 38 14.16 -18.48 -2.43
N ILE A 39 14.74 -17.41 -1.86
CA ILE A 39 15.24 -16.26 -2.63
C ILE A 39 16.77 -16.22 -2.55
N THR A 40 17.42 -16.32 -3.70
CA THR A 40 18.86 -16.05 -3.79
C THR A 40 19.11 -14.57 -3.58
N GLN A 41 19.72 -14.21 -2.46
CA GLN A 41 20.09 -12.82 -2.18
C GLN A 41 21.39 -12.47 -2.90
N ASP A 42 21.40 -11.31 -3.54
CA ASP A 42 22.52 -10.80 -4.30
C ASP A 42 22.58 -9.26 -4.23
N THR A 43 23.55 -8.67 -4.90
CA THR A 43 23.72 -7.22 -4.95
C THR A 43 22.77 -6.57 -5.94
N ILE A 44 22.48 -5.27 -5.77
CA ILE A 44 21.74 -4.48 -6.76
C ILE A 44 22.42 -4.58 -8.14
N ALA A 45 23.75 -4.58 -8.20
CA ALA A 45 24.49 -4.68 -9.45
C ALA A 45 24.26 -6.02 -10.19
N THR A 46 24.23 -7.15 -9.47
CA THR A 46 23.91 -8.45 -10.06
C THR A 46 22.47 -8.48 -10.58
N ILE A 47 21.53 -7.99 -9.78
CA ILE A 47 20.11 -7.91 -10.16
C ILE A 47 19.93 -7.08 -11.42
N ALA A 48 20.55 -5.89 -11.49
CA ALA A 48 20.49 -5.00 -12.64
C ALA A 48 21.07 -5.63 -13.92
N GLY A 49 22.18 -6.38 -13.77
CA GLY A 49 22.86 -7.04 -14.90
C GLY A 49 22.13 -8.27 -15.44
N GLU A 50 21.43 -9.03 -14.57
CA GLU A 50 20.85 -10.32 -14.92
C GLU A 50 19.34 -10.30 -15.15
N CYS A 51 18.62 -9.32 -14.57
CA CYS A 51 17.17 -9.27 -14.62
C CYS A 51 16.66 -8.21 -15.61
N LYS A 52 15.63 -8.56 -16.37
CA LYS A 52 14.93 -7.63 -17.30
C LYS A 52 13.67 -7.04 -16.71
N ILE A 53 13.18 -7.63 -15.65
CA ILE A 53 12.05 -7.16 -14.85
C ILE A 53 12.52 -7.14 -13.41
N ILE A 54 12.38 -5.98 -12.77
CA ILE A 54 12.79 -5.78 -11.38
C ILE A 54 11.65 -5.11 -10.63
N PHE A 55 11.15 -5.79 -9.61
CA PHE A 55 10.17 -5.23 -8.67
C PHE A 55 10.88 -4.59 -7.49
N SER A 56 10.28 -3.54 -6.92
CA SER A 56 10.71 -2.97 -5.65
C SER A 56 9.53 -2.79 -4.70
N MET A 57 9.81 -2.91 -3.39
CA MET A 57 8.84 -2.69 -2.31
C MET A 57 9.56 -2.03 -1.14
N LEU A 58 9.61 -0.70 -1.14
CA LEU A 58 10.46 0.14 -0.31
C LEU A 58 9.63 1.00 0.67
N PRO A 59 10.24 1.48 1.78
CA PRO A 59 9.51 2.21 2.83
C PRO A 59 8.95 3.57 2.44
N ASP A 60 9.72 4.36 1.67
CA ASP A 60 9.40 5.76 1.34
C ASP A 60 10.06 6.25 0.04
N GLY A 61 9.70 7.47 -0.38
CA GLY A 61 10.19 8.07 -1.62
C GLY A 61 11.68 8.40 -1.63
N ASN A 62 12.28 8.74 -0.47
CA ASN A 62 13.72 9.03 -0.40
C ASN A 62 14.52 7.74 -0.64
N ILE A 63 14.11 6.64 -0.01
CA ILE A 63 14.75 5.34 -0.21
C ILE A 63 14.55 4.88 -1.65
N LEU A 64 13.35 5.08 -2.23
CA LEU A 64 13.10 4.79 -3.64
C LEU A 64 14.09 5.55 -4.56
N ARG A 65 14.22 6.88 -4.37
CA ARG A 65 15.13 7.69 -5.17
C ARG A 65 16.57 7.18 -5.06
N ASN A 66 17.07 6.93 -3.84
CA ASN A 66 18.44 6.46 -3.62
C ASN A 66 18.70 5.09 -4.28
N VAL A 67 17.78 4.15 -4.12
CA VAL A 67 17.90 2.81 -4.73
C VAL A 67 17.87 2.89 -6.25
N TYR A 68 17.02 3.74 -6.82
CA TYR A 68 16.90 3.88 -8.27
C TYR A 68 18.05 4.70 -8.90
N GLU A 69 18.64 5.62 -8.14
CA GLU A 69 19.86 6.32 -8.54
C GLU A 69 21.05 5.34 -8.72
N GLU A 70 21.15 4.32 -7.85
CA GLU A 70 22.13 3.23 -8.00
C GLU A 70 21.73 2.25 -9.10
N LEU A 71 20.45 1.84 -9.17
CA LEU A 71 19.95 0.77 -10.01
C LEU A 71 19.93 1.15 -11.50
N ILE A 72 19.40 2.34 -11.84
CA ILE A 72 19.15 2.75 -13.22
C ILE A 72 20.42 2.70 -14.10
N PRO A 73 21.59 3.24 -13.67
CA PRO A 73 22.80 3.21 -14.48
C PRO A 73 23.35 1.81 -14.76
N LEU A 74 22.99 0.84 -13.93
CA LEU A 74 23.45 -0.56 -14.03
C LEU A 74 22.53 -1.42 -14.90
N CYS A 75 21.29 -0.98 -15.13
CA CYS A 75 20.32 -1.71 -15.93
C CYS A 75 20.66 -1.63 -17.43
N SER A 76 20.35 -2.71 -18.15
CA SER A 76 20.41 -2.70 -19.59
C SER A 76 19.20 -2.00 -20.21
N PRO A 77 19.32 -1.40 -21.40
CA PRO A 77 18.17 -0.81 -22.09
C PRO A 77 16.98 -1.79 -22.21
N LYS A 78 15.76 -1.26 -22.09
CA LYS A 78 14.50 -2.01 -22.09
C LYS A 78 14.24 -2.86 -20.83
N THR A 79 15.05 -2.72 -19.78
CA THR A 79 14.67 -3.23 -18.46
C THR A 79 13.42 -2.50 -17.99
N ILE A 80 12.49 -3.23 -17.38
CA ILE A 80 11.26 -2.68 -16.79
C ILE A 80 11.41 -2.75 -15.27
N LEU A 81 11.36 -1.59 -14.64
CA LEU A 81 11.35 -1.43 -13.19
C LEU A 81 9.92 -1.19 -12.73
N VAL A 82 9.47 -1.93 -11.72
CA VAL A 82 8.09 -1.84 -11.20
C VAL A 82 8.16 -1.56 -9.72
N ASP A 83 7.88 -0.32 -9.33
CA ASP A 83 7.85 0.06 -7.93
C ASP A 83 6.47 -0.16 -7.32
N CYS A 84 6.38 -1.13 -6.40
CA CYS A 84 5.15 -1.46 -5.67
C CYS A 84 5.01 -0.70 -4.34
N SER A 85 5.94 0.19 -4.03
CA SER A 85 5.95 0.99 -2.81
C SER A 85 4.82 2.01 -2.79
N THR A 86 4.41 2.44 -1.61
CA THR A 86 3.55 3.64 -1.46
C THR A 86 4.42 4.82 -1.08
N VAL A 87 4.63 5.72 -2.04
CA VAL A 87 5.48 6.90 -1.95
C VAL A 87 4.76 8.15 -2.43
N ASP A 88 5.38 9.31 -2.28
CA ASP A 88 4.87 10.55 -2.86
C ASP A 88 4.94 10.53 -4.40
N VAL A 89 3.99 11.23 -5.03
CA VAL A 89 3.87 11.29 -6.49
C VAL A 89 5.11 11.92 -7.12
N GLU A 90 5.74 12.89 -6.44
CA GLU A 90 6.93 13.56 -6.94
C GLU A 90 8.12 12.60 -7.07
N SER A 91 8.32 11.72 -6.07
CA SER A 91 9.35 10.67 -6.11
C SER A 91 9.12 9.68 -7.26
N ALA A 92 7.88 9.23 -7.47
CA ALA A 92 7.54 8.36 -8.60
C ALA A 92 7.83 9.03 -9.95
N LEU A 93 7.44 10.29 -10.11
CA LEU A 93 7.73 11.07 -11.32
C LEU A 93 9.23 11.33 -11.53
N HIS A 94 9.96 11.57 -10.42
CA HIS A 94 11.41 11.79 -10.49
C HIS A 94 12.13 10.55 -11.02
N VAL A 95 11.90 9.37 -10.43
CA VAL A 95 12.57 8.13 -10.88
C VAL A 95 12.18 7.73 -12.29
N SER A 96 10.92 7.99 -12.69
CA SER A 96 10.47 7.78 -14.07
C SER A 96 11.25 8.63 -15.07
N LYS A 97 11.44 9.92 -14.77
CA LYS A 97 12.24 10.84 -15.61
C LYS A 97 13.72 10.44 -15.71
N GLU A 98 14.33 10.01 -14.60
CA GLU A 98 15.72 9.57 -14.60
C GLU A 98 15.90 8.28 -15.41
N ALA A 99 14.95 7.35 -15.30
CA ALA A 99 14.96 6.11 -16.07
C ALA A 99 14.82 6.35 -17.59
N GLU A 100 13.95 7.28 -18.00
CA GLU A 100 13.75 7.64 -19.41
C GLU A 100 15.07 8.08 -20.09
N LYS A 101 15.90 8.85 -19.39
CA LYS A 101 17.22 9.28 -19.89
C LYS A 101 18.17 8.10 -20.21
N ASN A 102 17.93 6.95 -19.58
CA ASN A 102 18.70 5.73 -19.74
C ASN A 102 17.98 4.67 -20.60
N SER A 103 16.89 5.04 -21.28
CA SER A 103 16.04 4.13 -22.06
C SER A 103 15.50 2.94 -21.26
N ILE A 104 15.20 3.18 -19.99
CA ILE A 104 14.62 2.23 -19.04
C ILE A 104 13.17 2.65 -18.75
N VAL A 105 12.28 1.69 -18.63
CA VAL A 105 10.87 1.93 -18.31
C VAL A 105 10.66 1.76 -16.82
N VAL A 106 10.02 2.74 -16.19
CA VAL A 106 9.59 2.65 -14.80
C VAL A 106 8.06 2.72 -14.72
N MET A 107 7.48 1.86 -13.90
CA MET A 107 6.06 1.86 -13.56
C MET A 107 5.92 2.01 -12.05
N ASP A 108 5.01 2.86 -11.60
CA ASP A 108 4.56 2.91 -10.22
C ASP A 108 3.32 2.03 -10.06
N ALA A 109 3.37 1.08 -9.15
CA ALA A 109 2.35 0.05 -8.98
C ALA A 109 2.01 -0.22 -7.50
N PRO A 110 1.71 0.82 -6.69
CA PRO A 110 1.35 0.62 -5.30
C PRO A 110 0.16 -0.32 -5.14
N VAL A 111 0.12 -0.99 -3.98
CA VAL A 111 -0.80 -2.10 -3.74
C VAL A 111 -1.80 -1.80 -2.61
N SER A 112 -2.93 -2.49 -2.67
CA SER A 112 -3.92 -2.59 -1.59
C SER A 112 -4.22 -4.05 -1.30
N GLY A 113 -4.44 -4.40 0.00
CA GLY A 113 -4.71 -5.77 0.46
C GLY A 113 -3.89 -6.18 1.68
N GLY A 114 -2.90 -5.37 2.08
CA GLY A 114 -2.04 -5.62 3.24
C GLY A 114 -1.21 -6.92 3.14
N VAL A 115 -0.63 -7.34 4.26
CA VAL A 115 0.24 -8.52 4.31
C VAL A 115 -0.52 -9.79 3.92
N VAL A 116 -1.76 -9.95 4.40
CA VAL A 116 -2.61 -11.10 4.07
C VAL A 116 -2.89 -11.18 2.57
N GLY A 117 -3.15 -10.03 1.92
CA GLY A 117 -3.31 -9.97 0.46
C GLY A 117 -2.03 -10.34 -0.29
N ALA A 118 -0.87 -9.91 0.23
CA ALA A 118 0.42 -10.27 -0.35
C ALA A 118 0.72 -11.78 -0.23
N GLU A 119 0.42 -12.39 0.93
CA GLU A 119 0.60 -13.83 1.16
C GLU A 119 -0.30 -14.68 0.26
N ASN A 120 -1.55 -14.26 0.11
CA ASN A 120 -2.57 -15.01 -0.64
C ASN A 120 -2.55 -14.71 -2.16
N GLY A 121 -1.73 -13.77 -2.64
CA GLY A 121 -1.74 -13.35 -4.04
C GLY A 121 -3.05 -12.66 -4.44
N THR A 122 -3.66 -11.89 -3.53
CA THR A 122 -4.95 -11.22 -3.75
C THR A 122 -4.85 -9.69 -3.70
N LEU A 123 -3.66 -9.16 -3.93
CA LEU A 123 -3.45 -7.70 -3.97
C LEU A 123 -4.23 -7.04 -5.11
N THR A 124 -4.57 -5.79 -4.92
CA THR A 124 -4.98 -4.88 -6.01
C THR A 124 -3.84 -3.94 -6.32
N PHE A 125 -3.35 -3.97 -7.55
CA PHE A 125 -2.31 -3.08 -8.08
C PHE A 125 -2.94 -1.86 -8.74
N MET A 126 -2.47 -0.68 -8.40
CA MET A 126 -2.83 0.60 -9.03
C MET A 126 -1.64 1.06 -9.85
N VAL A 127 -1.73 0.94 -11.17
CA VAL A 127 -0.54 1.03 -12.02
C VAL A 127 -0.50 2.34 -12.78
N GLY A 128 0.61 3.06 -12.66
CA GLY A 128 0.94 4.21 -13.49
C GLY A 128 2.12 3.87 -14.42
N GLY A 129 2.00 4.19 -15.69
CA GLY A 129 3.04 3.93 -16.68
C GLY A 129 2.49 3.71 -18.09
N GLU A 130 3.38 3.35 -18.99
CA GLU A 130 3.04 3.12 -20.39
C GLU A 130 2.25 1.82 -20.60
N LYS A 131 1.24 1.85 -21.47
CA LYS A 131 0.37 0.71 -21.77
C LYS A 131 1.15 -0.53 -22.24
N ASP A 132 2.13 -0.33 -23.12
CA ASP A 132 2.94 -1.43 -23.67
C ASP A 132 3.80 -2.12 -22.58
N ALA A 133 4.23 -1.37 -21.57
CA ALA A 133 4.94 -1.92 -20.42
C ALA A 133 3.96 -2.65 -19.49
N TYR A 134 2.79 -2.06 -19.23
CA TYR A 134 1.73 -2.67 -18.45
C TYR A 134 1.35 -4.05 -18.99
N ASP A 135 1.13 -4.18 -20.31
CA ASP A 135 0.72 -5.44 -20.94
C ASP A 135 1.78 -6.55 -20.79
N LYS A 136 3.05 -6.18 -20.65
CA LYS A 136 4.14 -7.15 -20.39
C LYS A 136 4.22 -7.56 -18.93
N ILE A 137 3.83 -6.68 -18.00
CA ILE A 137 3.93 -6.89 -16.56
C ILE A 137 2.63 -7.45 -15.97
N GLU A 138 1.49 -7.25 -16.61
CA GLU A 138 0.18 -7.72 -16.14
C GLU A 138 0.17 -9.20 -15.71
N PRO A 139 0.80 -10.16 -16.43
CA PRO A 139 0.87 -11.55 -16.00
C PRO A 139 1.52 -11.75 -14.63
N PHE A 140 2.48 -10.88 -14.25
CA PHE A 140 3.12 -10.93 -12.93
C PHE A 140 2.24 -10.32 -11.84
N PHE A 141 1.50 -9.26 -12.18
CA PHE A 141 0.48 -8.74 -11.27
C PHE A 141 -0.58 -9.78 -10.95
N SER A 142 -1.01 -10.58 -11.94
CA SER A 142 -1.99 -11.66 -11.78
C SER A 142 -1.49 -12.83 -10.91
N ILE A 143 -0.16 -12.99 -10.74
CA ILE A 143 0.44 -13.95 -9.80
C ILE A 143 0.40 -13.42 -8.36
N MET A 144 0.64 -12.14 -8.17
CA MET A 144 0.74 -11.50 -6.85
C MET A 144 -0.57 -10.86 -6.37
N GLY A 145 -1.57 -10.78 -7.23
CA GLY A 145 -2.83 -10.11 -6.93
C GLY A 145 -4.01 -10.63 -7.74
N GLN A 146 -5.19 -10.23 -7.32
CA GLN A 146 -6.45 -10.56 -7.99
C GLN A 146 -6.86 -9.52 -9.03
N LYS A 147 -6.26 -8.32 -9.01
CA LYS A 147 -6.63 -7.22 -9.89
C LYS A 147 -5.46 -6.26 -10.10
N SER A 148 -5.26 -5.83 -11.33
CA SER A 148 -4.43 -4.68 -11.66
C SER A 148 -5.24 -3.67 -12.47
N VAL A 149 -4.99 -2.37 -12.25
CA VAL A 149 -5.69 -1.29 -12.94
C VAL A 149 -4.64 -0.32 -13.47
N LEU A 150 -4.56 -0.18 -14.78
CA LEU A 150 -3.77 0.89 -15.39
C LEU A 150 -4.50 2.22 -15.19
N CYS A 151 -3.96 3.07 -14.32
CA CYS A 151 -4.56 4.34 -13.93
C CYS A 151 -4.22 5.50 -14.88
N GLY A 152 -3.18 5.34 -15.69
CA GLY A 152 -2.69 6.36 -16.62
C GLY A 152 -1.17 6.35 -16.73
N GLY A 153 -0.56 7.47 -17.08
CA GLY A 153 0.90 7.63 -17.17
C GLY A 153 1.62 7.56 -15.82
N PRO A 154 2.94 7.77 -15.79
CA PRO A 154 3.75 7.73 -14.57
C PRO A 154 3.17 8.57 -13.44
N GLY A 155 3.24 8.09 -12.20
CA GLY A 155 2.73 8.73 -10.98
C GLY A 155 1.23 8.57 -10.74
N THR A 156 0.45 8.06 -11.71
CA THR A 156 -1.00 7.92 -11.54
C THR A 156 -1.39 6.74 -10.65
N GLY A 157 -0.55 5.72 -10.54
CA GLY A 157 -0.72 4.63 -9.57
C GLY A 157 -0.63 5.17 -8.13
N GLN A 158 0.39 5.99 -7.83
CA GLN A 158 0.51 6.66 -6.54
C GLN A 158 -0.67 7.60 -6.29
N SER A 159 -1.08 8.37 -7.30
CA SER A 159 -2.26 9.24 -7.20
C SER A 159 -3.52 8.47 -6.85
N ALA A 160 -3.75 7.33 -7.49
CA ALA A 160 -4.88 6.44 -7.17
C ALA A 160 -4.78 5.89 -5.73
N LYS A 161 -3.58 5.47 -5.32
CA LYS A 161 -3.33 4.94 -3.98
C LYS A 161 -3.61 5.96 -2.88
N ILE A 162 -3.09 7.18 -3.00
CA ILE A 162 -3.30 8.22 -1.96
C ILE A 162 -4.75 8.66 -1.88
N CYS A 163 -5.47 8.75 -3.02
CA CYS A 163 -6.90 9.02 -3.03
C CYS A 163 -7.70 7.89 -2.34
N ASN A 164 -7.38 6.63 -2.65
CA ASN A 164 -8.00 5.47 -2.00
C ASN A 164 -7.78 5.49 -0.49
N ASN A 165 -6.55 5.73 -0.04
CA ASN A 165 -6.24 5.67 1.40
C ASN A 165 -6.73 6.91 2.16
N MET A 166 -6.89 8.06 1.50
CA MET A 166 -7.61 9.20 2.07
C MET A 166 -9.08 8.84 2.34
N ILE A 167 -9.76 8.22 1.37
CA ILE A 167 -11.14 7.74 1.56
C ILE A 167 -11.19 6.71 2.69
N LEU A 168 -10.24 5.77 2.75
CA LEU A 168 -10.16 4.74 3.78
C LEU A 168 -10.03 5.34 5.18
N GLY A 169 -9.12 6.30 5.38
CA GLY A 169 -8.91 6.95 6.68
C GLY A 169 -10.13 7.75 7.13
N ILE A 170 -10.74 8.53 6.22
CA ILE A 170 -11.97 9.28 6.49
C ILE A 170 -13.13 8.34 6.84
N SER A 171 -13.30 7.27 6.06
CA SER A 171 -14.38 6.29 6.27
C SER A 171 -14.23 5.56 7.61
N MET A 172 -13.01 5.18 7.99
CA MET A 172 -12.78 4.51 9.27
C MET A 172 -13.14 5.43 10.45
N ILE A 173 -12.74 6.69 10.42
CA ILE A 173 -13.11 7.67 11.45
C ILE A 173 -14.64 7.81 11.53
N GLY A 174 -15.30 8.02 10.39
CA GLY A 174 -16.75 8.19 10.35
C GLY A 174 -17.51 6.96 10.87
N VAL A 175 -17.03 5.75 10.54
CA VAL A 175 -17.57 4.50 11.08
C VAL A 175 -17.39 4.45 12.60
N CYS A 176 -16.20 4.75 13.10
CA CYS A 176 -15.91 4.75 14.54
C CYS A 176 -16.77 5.76 15.30
N GLU A 177 -16.96 6.97 14.78
CA GLU A 177 -17.83 7.98 15.35
C GLU A 177 -19.30 7.50 15.38
N ALA A 178 -19.78 6.86 14.30
CA ALA A 178 -21.14 6.33 14.23
C ALA A 178 -21.36 5.21 15.26
N PHE A 179 -20.42 4.28 15.44
CA PHE A 179 -20.50 3.22 16.45
C PHE A 179 -20.47 3.77 17.88
N ASN A 180 -19.61 4.77 18.16
CA ASN A 180 -19.58 5.44 19.46
C ASN A 180 -20.88 6.21 19.75
N LEU A 181 -21.42 6.90 18.75
CA LEU A 181 -22.72 7.58 18.88
C LEU A 181 -23.85 6.59 19.16
N ALA A 182 -23.89 5.47 18.43
CA ALA A 182 -24.87 4.41 18.65
C ALA A 182 -24.85 3.91 20.09
N GLN A 183 -23.66 3.67 20.65
CA GLN A 183 -23.49 3.27 22.04
C GLN A 183 -24.09 4.29 23.03
N LYS A 184 -23.84 5.59 22.80
CA LYS A 184 -24.41 6.67 23.61
C LYS A 184 -25.93 6.79 23.49
N LEU A 185 -26.48 6.37 22.33
CA LEU A 185 -27.93 6.32 22.08
C LEU A 185 -28.59 4.99 22.52
N ASN A 186 -27.85 4.10 23.20
CA ASN A 186 -28.31 2.75 23.60
C ASN A 186 -28.70 1.87 22.38
N LEU A 187 -28.15 2.10 21.22
CA LEU A 187 -28.30 1.22 20.06
C LEU A 187 -27.16 0.18 20.06
N ASN A 188 -27.55 -1.10 20.02
CA ASN A 188 -26.61 -2.21 19.98
C ASN A 188 -25.79 -2.17 18.68
N TRP A 189 -24.50 -2.44 18.77
CA TRP A 189 -23.56 -2.40 17.64
C TRP A 189 -23.90 -3.43 16.55
N ASP A 190 -24.36 -4.64 16.90
CA ASP A 190 -24.80 -5.63 15.90
C ASP A 190 -25.97 -5.10 15.08
N ARG A 191 -26.92 -4.42 15.74
CA ARG A 191 -28.09 -3.83 15.06
C ARG A 191 -27.69 -2.65 14.16
N LEU A 192 -26.73 -1.85 14.59
CA LEU A 192 -26.17 -0.81 13.74
C LEU A 192 -25.48 -1.43 12.51
N PHE A 193 -24.68 -2.48 12.72
CA PHE A 193 -24.01 -3.19 11.64
C PHE A 193 -25.01 -3.78 10.63
N ASP A 194 -26.06 -4.47 11.11
CA ASP A 194 -27.12 -5.05 10.26
C ASP A 194 -27.74 -3.99 9.33
N VAL A 195 -27.97 -2.79 9.86
CA VAL A 195 -28.53 -1.68 9.08
C VAL A 195 -27.49 -1.11 8.11
N VAL A 196 -26.31 -0.70 8.61
CA VAL A 196 -25.33 0.06 7.83
C VAL A 196 -24.72 -0.79 6.73
N SER A 197 -24.45 -2.09 6.98
CA SER A 197 -23.82 -2.98 6.00
C SER A 197 -24.62 -3.14 4.70
N THR A 198 -25.93 -2.90 4.75
CA THR A 198 -26.86 -3.04 3.61
C THR A 198 -27.51 -1.73 3.17
N SER A 199 -27.18 -0.62 3.82
CA SER A 199 -27.77 0.70 3.57
C SER A 199 -26.73 1.66 2.94
N SER A 200 -27.14 2.88 2.69
CA SER A 200 -26.31 3.91 2.02
C SER A 200 -25.03 4.31 2.79
N GLY A 201 -24.92 3.98 4.07
CA GLY A 201 -23.71 4.16 4.87
C GLY A 201 -22.68 3.05 4.70
N SER A 202 -22.96 2.02 3.88
CA SER A 202 -22.06 0.89 3.70
C SER A 202 -20.73 1.31 3.07
N CYS A 203 -19.64 0.77 3.57
CA CYS A 203 -18.30 0.97 3.05
C CYS A 203 -17.39 -0.19 3.47
N TRP A 204 -16.18 -0.25 2.92
CA TRP A 204 -15.22 -1.31 3.24
C TRP A 204 -14.89 -1.37 4.74
N SER A 205 -14.79 -0.20 5.42
CA SER A 205 -14.53 -0.11 6.86
C SER A 205 -15.66 -0.69 7.74
N VAL A 206 -16.88 -0.82 7.21
CA VAL A 206 -17.98 -1.56 7.87
C VAL A 206 -17.99 -3.01 7.41
N ASN A 207 -18.08 -3.22 6.08
CA ASN A 207 -18.47 -4.52 5.53
C ASN A 207 -17.36 -5.57 5.55
N THR A 208 -16.09 -5.13 5.62
CA THR A 208 -14.92 -6.01 5.54
C THR A 208 -13.98 -5.86 6.75
N TYR A 209 -13.97 -4.70 7.39
CA TYR A 209 -12.96 -4.35 8.40
C TYR A 209 -13.59 -3.61 9.57
N CYS A 210 -14.71 -4.12 10.08
CA CYS A 210 -15.47 -3.48 11.15
C CYS A 210 -14.57 -3.20 12.37
N PRO A 211 -14.53 -1.95 12.88
CA PRO A 211 -13.68 -1.61 14.02
C PRO A 211 -14.25 -2.06 15.38
N ALA A 212 -15.51 -2.53 15.41
CA ALA A 212 -16.17 -2.98 16.61
C ALA A 212 -15.90 -4.48 16.86
N PRO A 213 -15.34 -4.87 18.04
CA PRO A 213 -15.06 -6.27 18.34
C PRO A 213 -16.33 -7.14 18.32
N ALA A 214 -16.20 -8.35 17.79
CA ALA A 214 -17.26 -9.36 17.66
C ALA A 214 -18.48 -8.89 16.83
N VAL A 215 -18.30 -7.90 15.94
CA VAL A 215 -19.35 -7.35 15.07
C VAL A 215 -18.96 -7.50 13.60
N GLY A 216 -19.81 -8.16 12.82
CA GLY A 216 -19.57 -8.37 11.39
C GLY A 216 -18.47 -9.40 11.11
N PRO A 217 -17.75 -9.28 9.97
CA PRO A 217 -16.64 -10.17 9.64
C PRO A 217 -15.46 -10.01 10.61
N GLU A 218 -14.69 -11.09 10.81
CA GLU A 218 -13.48 -11.06 11.63
C GLU A 218 -12.51 -9.95 11.15
N SER A 219 -12.03 -9.16 12.08
CA SER A 219 -11.16 -8.02 11.83
C SER A 219 -10.07 -7.91 12.91
N PRO A 220 -9.09 -7.01 12.80
CA PRO A 220 -8.13 -6.74 13.87
C PRO A 220 -8.77 -6.33 15.21
N ALA A 221 -9.99 -5.80 15.19
CA ALA A 221 -10.73 -5.49 16.43
C ALA A 221 -10.95 -6.73 17.32
N ASP A 222 -11.09 -7.91 16.72
CA ASP A 222 -11.28 -9.19 17.40
C ASP A 222 -9.98 -9.77 18.01
N ARG A 223 -8.86 -9.14 17.72
CA ARG A 223 -7.51 -9.56 18.12
C ARG A 223 -6.75 -8.43 18.82
N ASP A 224 -7.45 -7.71 19.71
CA ASP A 224 -6.90 -6.57 20.45
C ASP A 224 -6.23 -5.52 19.54
N TYR A 225 -6.77 -5.31 18.36
CA TYR A 225 -6.25 -4.37 17.35
C TYR A 225 -4.78 -4.63 16.97
N LYS A 226 -4.35 -5.90 16.96
CA LYS A 226 -3.07 -6.28 16.36
C LYS A 226 -3.11 -5.94 14.87
N PRO A 227 -2.10 -5.20 14.36
CA PRO A 227 -2.24 -4.54 13.07
C PRO A 227 -2.29 -5.52 11.88
N GLY A 228 -3.37 -5.44 11.11
CA GLY A 228 -3.42 -5.84 9.71
C GLY A 228 -2.94 -4.68 8.82
N PHE A 229 -3.28 -3.44 9.21
CA PHE A 229 -2.74 -2.21 8.65
C PHE A 229 -2.46 -1.21 9.79
N ALA A 230 -1.17 -0.96 10.04
CA ALA A 230 -0.76 -0.15 11.18
C ALA A 230 -1.22 1.32 11.06
N ALA A 231 -1.61 1.92 12.18
CA ALA A 231 -2.01 3.32 12.25
C ALA A 231 -0.91 4.29 11.76
N ASP A 232 0.35 3.93 12.00
CA ASP A 232 1.51 4.69 11.50
C ASP A 232 1.54 4.74 9.97
N LEU A 233 1.19 3.63 9.29
CA LEU A 233 1.13 3.55 7.84
C LEU A 233 -0.10 4.31 7.29
N MET A 234 -1.24 4.24 7.99
CA MET A 234 -2.41 5.06 7.64
C MET A 234 -2.07 6.54 7.74
N LEU A 235 -1.40 6.98 8.81
CA LEU A 235 -0.97 8.38 8.95
C LEU A 235 0.01 8.78 7.86
N LYS A 236 0.98 7.92 7.51
CA LYS A 236 1.89 8.18 6.39
C LYS A 236 1.11 8.42 5.10
N ASP A 237 0.16 7.56 4.77
CA ASP A 237 -0.61 7.66 3.52
C ASP A 237 -1.55 8.88 3.50
N LEU A 238 -2.13 9.25 4.66
CA LEU A 238 -2.88 10.49 4.80
C LEU A 238 -1.99 11.72 4.58
N LYS A 239 -0.78 11.74 5.13
CA LYS A 239 0.19 12.82 4.90
C LYS A 239 0.55 12.96 3.43
N LEU A 240 0.83 11.84 2.75
CA LEU A 240 1.07 11.84 1.30
C LEU A 240 -0.11 12.44 0.53
N SER A 241 -1.35 12.11 0.91
CA SER A 241 -2.53 12.71 0.29
C SER A 241 -2.62 14.22 0.48
N GLN A 242 -2.27 14.72 1.69
CA GLN A 242 -2.28 16.16 1.98
C GLN A 242 -1.12 16.92 1.31
N GLU A 243 0.02 16.27 1.12
CA GLU A 243 1.14 16.82 0.34
C GLU A 243 0.75 16.98 -1.13
N ALA A 244 0.19 15.94 -1.72
CA ALA A 244 -0.31 16.00 -3.09
C ALA A 244 -1.42 17.04 -3.26
N ALA A 245 -2.38 17.11 -2.33
CA ALA A 245 -3.45 18.10 -2.35
C ALA A 245 -2.91 19.53 -2.34
N ARG A 246 -1.91 19.82 -1.49
CA ARG A 246 -1.25 21.13 -1.46
C ARG A 246 -0.55 21.46 -2.77
N ALA A 247 0.17 20.49 -3.36
CA ALA A 247 0.92 20.68 -4.60
C ALA A 247 0.03 21.10 -5.78
N VAL A 248 -1.24 20.63 -5.79
CA VAL A 248 -2.21 20.95 -6.85
C VAL A 248 -3.33 21.89 -6.40
N SER A 249 -3.22 22.46 -5.20
CA SER A 249 -4.22 23.37 -4.60
C SER A 249 -5.64 22.77 -4.53
N ALA A 250 -5.75 21.46 -4.30
CA ALA A 250 -7.02 20.78 -4.13
C ALA A 250 -7.55 20.91 -2.69
N PRO A 251 -8.81 21.34 -2.47
CA PRO A 251 -9.39 21.38 -1.13
C PRO A 251 -9.72 19.96 -0.65
N THR A 252 -9.15 19.54 0.50
CA THR A 252 -9.35 18.21 1.09
C THR A 252 -9.57 18.33 2.61
N GLU A 253 -10.57 19.10 3.01
CA GLU A 253 -10.83 19.45 4.41
C GLU A 253 -11.00 18.21 5.30
N LEU A 254 -11.77 17.21 4.86
CA LEU A 254 -11.94 15.96 5.60
C LEU A 254 -10.64 15.13 5.66
N GLY A 255 -9.86 15.13 4.58
CA GLY A 255 -8.55 14.47 4.55
C GLY A 255 -7.57 15.11 5.55
N LYS A 256 -7.57 16.46 5.63
CA LYS A 256 -6.78 17.20 6.60
C LYS A 256 -7.19 16.86 8.02
N LEU A 257 -8.49 16.91 8.32
CA LEU A 257 -9.00 16.57 9.65
C LEU A 257 -8.68 15.11 10.04
N ALA A 258 -8.84 14.18 9.10
CA ALA A 258 -8.47 12.78 9.32
C ALA A 258 -6.97 12.64 9.65
N THR A 259 -6.11 13.37 8.96
CA THR A 259 -4.66 13.40 9.26
C THR A 259 -4.38 13.87 10.68
N GLU A 260 -4.97 14.98 11.10
CA GLU A 260 -4.83 15.56 12.45
C GLU A 260 -5.32 14.59 13.55
N ILE A 261 -6.43 13.88 13.29
CA ILE A 261 -6.98 12.89 14.22
C ILE A 261 -6.02 11.71 14.38
N TYR A 262 -5.48 11.16 13.27
CA TYR A 262 -4.50 10.06 13.34
C TYR A 262 -3.16 10.50 13.93
N GLU A 263 -2.69 11.74 13.69
CA GLU A 263 -1.50 12.30 14.35
C GLU A 263 -1.67 12.30 15.86
N THR A 264 -2.82 12.80 16.35
CA THR A 264 -3.13 12.83 17.77
C THR A 264 -3.24 11.42 18.33
N PHE A 265 -3.93 10.52 17.65
CA PHE A 265 -4.06 9.12 18.07
C PHE A 265 -2.69 8.45 18.25
N ILE A 266 -1.78 8.61 17.29
CA ILE A 266 -0.43 8.03 17.37
C ILE A 266 0.38 8.65 18.50
N SER A 267 0.32 9.98 18.69
CA SER A 267 1.03 10.67 19.77
C SER A 267 0.54 10.27 21.18
N GLU A 268 -0.72 9.87 21.29
CA GLU A 268 -1.37 9.44 22.54
C GLU A 268 -1.36 7.90 22.75
N GLY A 269 -0.50 7.17 22.03
CA GLY A 269 -0.23 5.74 22.27
C GLY A 269 -0.77 4.78 21.23
N GLY A 270 -1.33 5.26 20.11
CA GLY A 270 -1.81 4.44 19.00
C GLY A 270 -0.71 3.86 18.10
N LYS A 271 0.56 4.21 18.36
CA LYS A 271 1.70 3.71 17.58
C LYS A 271 1.76 2.18 17.61
N GLY A 272 1.89 1.56 16.43
CA GLY A 272 1.99 0.11 16.28
C GLY A 272 0.68 -0.63 16.46
N MET A 273 -0.45 0.05 16.72
CA MET A 273 -1.79 -0.54 16.71
C MET A 273 -2.36 -0.56 15.29
N ASP A 274 -3.41 -1.35 15.09
CA ASP A 274 -4.20 -1.28 13.87
C ASP A 274 -4.88 0.08 13.72
N PHE A 275 -5.04 0.57 12.50
CA PHE A 275 -5.68 1.88 12.25
C PHE A 275 -7.15 1.93 12.72
N SER A 276 -7.82 0.77 12.83
CA SER A 276 -9.18 0.66 13.36
C SER A 276 -9.26 0.84 14.89
N ALA A 277 -8.11 0.79 15.61
CA ALA A 277 -8.05 1.07 17.05
C ALA A 277 -8.43 2.53 17.40
N ILE A 278 -8.67 3.34 16.40
CA ILE A 278 -9.25 4.67 16.59
C ILE A 278 -10.67 4.63 17.20
N LEU A 279 -11.39 3.50 17.09
CA LEU A 279 -12.70 3.33 17.75
C LEU A 279 -12.60 3.48 19.29
N PRO A 280 -11.83 2.63 20.01
CA PRO A 280 -11.70 2.77 21.46
C PRO A 280 -10.97 4.06 21.88
N TYR A 281 -10.16 4.64 21.01
CA TYR A 281 -9.52 5.92 21.25
C TYR A 281 -10.54 7.07 21.29
N LEU A 282 -11.41 7.17 20.28
CA LEU A 282 -12.45 8.20 20.20
C LEU A 282 -13.52 8.03 21.31
N ALA A 283 -13.78 6.79 21.77
CA ALA A 283 -14.71 6.54 22.84
C ALA A 283 -14.28 7.14 24.20
N LYS A 284 -13.00 7.47 24.39
CA LYS A 284 -12.43 8.05 25.60
C LYS A 284 -12.48 9.59 25.62
N LYS A 285 -12.82 10.21 24.50
CA LYS A 285 -12.98 11.67 24.35
C LYS A 285 -14.44 12.07 24.54
#